data_cbcbe2deaa3eb28e859d3cdcb2d5935f
#
_entry.id   cbcbe2deaa3eb28e859d3cdcb2d5935f
#
_cell.length_a   1.000
_cell.length_b   1.000
_cell.length_c   1.000
_cell.angle_alpha   90.00
_cell.angle_beta   90.00
_cell.angle_gamma   90.00
#
_symmetry.space_group_name_H-M   'P 1'
#
loop_
_entity.id
_entity.type
_entity.pdbx_description
1 polymer ?
#
loop_
_entity_poly.entity_id
_entity_poly.type
_entity_poly.pdbx_seq_one_letter_code
_entity_poly.pdbx_strand_id
1 'polypeptide(L)'
;VDYKSQASPKKVSQDTYFDKSGYHGSYKTQLDFYAYLMKGMNLEYGISNDSYLYVVNGLDVEEGFNAEIKFSETLIHHKIETDYLDNEIQNMIDTINSEKIPESNKSCKNCAYARQRSVIDSLGDLNEK
;
A
#
# COMPACT_ATOMS: atom_id res chain seq x y z
N VAL A 1 -2.41 -7.72 14.90
CA VAL A 1 -1.12 -7.88 14.19
C VAL A 1 -1.40 -8.34 12.76
N ASP A 2 -0.78 -7.70 11.78
CA ASP A 2 -0.79 -8.13 10.39
C ASP A 2 0.64 -8.50 9.94
N TYR A 3 0.79 -9.50 9.08
CA TYR A 3 2.06 -10.06 8.67
C TYR A 3 2.45 -9.57 7.28
N LYS A 4 3.67 -9.07 7.14
CA LYS A 4 4.23 -8.62 5.86
C LYS A 4 5.55 -9.31 5.57
N SER A 5 5.75 -9.70 4.33
CA SER A 5 7.03 -10.21 3.84
C SER A 5 7.56 -9.32 2.73
N GLN A 6 8.85 -9.12 2.72
CA GLN A 6 9.54 -8.36 1.68
C GLN A 6 10.97 -8.86 1.52
N ALA A 7 11.64 -8.41 0.48
CA ALA A 7 13.08 -8.58 0.29
C ALA A 7 13.71 -7.20 0.03
N SER A 8 14.70 -6.84 0.84
CA SER A 8 15.44 -5.59 0.73
C SER A 8 16.81 -5.74 1.33
N PRO A 9 17.87 -5.15 0.74
CA PRO A 9 19.21 -5.16 1.33
C PRO A 9 19.29 -4.39 2.65
N LYS A 10 18.33 -3.50 2.90
CA LYS A 10 18.28 -2.69 4.13
C LYS A 10 17.33 -3.32 5.14
N LYS A 11 17.74 -3.32 6.40
CA LYS A 11 16.83 -3.69 7.51
C LYS A 11 15.66 -2.72 7.57
N VAL A 12 14.49 -3.26 7.92
CA VAL A 12 13.29 -2.48 8.19
C VAL A 12 13.47 -1.68 9.48
N SER A 13 13.04 -0.42 9.47
CA SER A 13 13.07 0.47 10.63
C SER A 13 11.69 1.03 10.92
N GLN A 14 11.31 1.08 12.19
CA GLN A 14 10.07 1.70 12.68
C GLN A 14 9.90 3.13 12.15
N ASP A 15 10.97 3.93 12.16
CA ASP A 15 10.92 5.36 11.88
C ASP A 15 10.66 5.67 10.40
N THR A 16 11.06 4.76 9.51
CA THR A 16 11.01 5.00 8.06
C THR A 16 10.01 4.12 7.33
N TYR A 17 9.46 3.10 7.98
CA TYR A 17 8.63 2.10 7.30
C TYR A 17 7.37 2.69 6.67
N PHE A 18 6.75 3.63 7.36
CA PHE A 18 5.54 4.31 6.91
C PHE A 18 5.81 5.64 6.20
N ASP A 19 7.00 5.86 5.67
CA ASP A 19 7.31 7.10 4.97
C ASP A 19 6.30 7.36 3.84
N LYS A 20 5.79 8.60 3.78
CA LYS A 20 4.75 9.03 2.83
C LYS A 20 5.16 8.90 1.36
N SER A 21 6.45 8.91 1.08
CA SER A 21 6.97 8.73 -0.28
C SER A 21 6.91 7.27 -0.75
N GLY A 22 6.69 6.34 0.18
CA GLY A 22 6.72 4.91 -0.06
C GLY A 22 5.34 4.25 -0.19
N TYR A 23 5.32 3.11 -0.82
CA TYR A 23 4.17 2.21 -0.94
C TYR A 23 3.61 1.77 0.44
N HIS A 24 4.48 1.68 1.46
CA HIS A 24 4.10 1.19 2.79
C HIS A 24 3.18 2.14 3.56
N GLY A 25 3.05 3.40 3.14
CA GLY A 25 2.10 4.35 3.75
C GLY A 25 0.65 3.84 3.74
N SER A 26 0.26 3.07 2.72
CA SER A 26 -1.08 2.47 2.61
C SER A 26 -1.37 1.41 3.68
N TYR A 27 -0.34 0.84 4.32
CA TYR A 27 -0.54 -0.14 5.39
C TYR A 27 -1.12 0.47 6.67
N LYS A 28 -0.90 1.78 6.92
CA LYS A 28 -1.60 2.48 7.99
C LYS A 28 -3.10 2.45 7.78
N THR A 29 -3.53 2.89 6.59
CA THR A 29 -4.96 2.88 6.22
C THR A 29 -5.55 1.46 6.29
N GLN A 30 -4.79 0.43 5.91
CA GLN A 30 -5.22 -0.96 6.02
C GLN A 30 -5.48 -1.36 7.48
N LEU A 31 -4.57 -1.02 8.40
CA LEU A 31 -4.72 -1.33 9.83
C LEU A 31 -5.88 -0.57 10.46
N ASP A 32 -6.03 0.71 10.11
CA ASP A 32 -7.14 1.56 10.57
C ASP A 32 -8.49 1.00 10.09
N PHE A 33 -8.56 0.59 8.82
CA PHE A 33 -9.75 0.02 8.23
C PHE A 33 -10.14 -1.33 8.87
N TYR A 34 -9.17 -2.18 9.17
CA TYR A 34 -9.43 -3.42 9.91
C TYR A 34 -10.01 -3.14 11.30
N ALA A 35 -9.43 -2.18 12.03
CA ALA A 35 -9.94 -1.81 13.34
C ALA A 35 -11.34 -1.19 13.24
N TYR A 36 -11.61 -0.36 12.23
CA TYR A 36 -12.91 0.21 11.95
C TYR A 36 -13.97 -0.89 11.76
N LEU A 37 -13.71 -1.86 10.90
CA LEU A 37 -14.61 -2.99 10.66
C LEU A 37 -14.85 -3.81 11.95
N MET A 38 -13.77 -4.14 12.67
CA MET A 38 -13.86 -4.92 13.90
C MET A 38 -14.65 -4.21 15.00
N LYS A 39 -14.51 -2.88 15.13
CA LYS A 39 -15.33 -2.07 16.05
C LYS A 39 -16.82 -2.15 15.70
N GLY A 40 -17.16 -2.17 14.40
CA GLY A 40 -18.54 -2.32 13.92
C GLY A 40 -19.14 -3.71 14.13
N MET A 41 -18.34 -4.74 14.39
CA MET A 41 -18.80 -6.12 14.59
C MET A 41 -19.37 -6.39 16.00
N ASN A 42 -19.34 -5.44 16.91
CA ASN A 42 -19.83 -5.57 18.31
C ASN A 42 -19.29 -6.83 19.00
N LEU A 43 -17.98 -7.05 18.91
CA LEU A 43 -17.32 -8.19 19.53
C LEU A 43 -17.43 -8.12 21.06
N GLU A 44 -17.49 -9.26 21.73
CA GLU A 44 -17.57 -9.36 23.21
C GLU A 44 -16.34 -8.75 23.91
N TYR A 45 -15.22 -8.62 23.22
CA TYR A 45 -13.98 -7.99 23.69
C TYR A 45 -13.71 -6.68 22.96
N GLY A 46 -13.11 -5.74 23.67
CA GLY A 46 -12.73 -4.45 23.09
C GLY A 46 -11.59 -4.59 22.06
N ILE A 47 -11.57 -3.68 21.09
CA ILE A 47 -10.49 -3.59 20.10
C ILE A 47 -9.42 -2.63 20.62
N SER A 48 -8.17 -3.07 20.62
CA SER A 48 -7.02 -2.22 20.97
C SER A 48 -6.89 -1.04 20.01
N ASN A 49 -6.43 0.10 20.52
CA ASN A 49 -6.01 1.22 19.69
C ASN A 49 -4.56 1.09 19.20
N ASP A 50 -3.88 0.01 19.56
CA ASP A 50 -2.52 -0.30 19.10
C ASP A 50 -2.57 -1.47 18.14
N SER A 51 -1.96 -1.27 16.99
CA SER A 51 -1.80 -2.28 15.96
C SER A 51 -0.34 -2.45 15.54
N TYR A 52 -0.02 -3.56 14.91
CA TYR A 52 1.34 -3.89 14.57
C TYR A 52 1.42 -4.57 13.21
N LEU A 53 2.45 -4.22 12.44
CA LEU A 53 2.91 -5.03 11.32
C LEU A 53 4.10 -5.86 11.78
N TYR A 54 4.03 -7.17 11.64
CA TYR A 54 5.17 -8.06 11.81
C TYR A 54 5.82 -8.26 10.44
N VAL A 55 6.95 -7.60 10.24
CA VAL A 55 7.63 -7.58 8.95
C VAL A 55 8.80 -8.54 8.95
N VAL A 56 8.76 -9.53 8.07
CA VAL A 56 9.86 -10.45 7.79
C VAL A 56 10.54 -9.99 6.51
N ASN A 57 11.80 -9.56 6.62
CA ASN A 57 12.57 -9.05 5.49
C ASN A 57 13.71 -10.00 5.13
N GLY A 58 13.65 -10.58 3.92
CA GLY A 58 14.76 -11.32 3.34
C GLY A 58 15.91 -10.36 3.02
N LEU A 59 17.09 -10.64 3.58
CA LEU A 59 18.28 -9.84 3.38
C LEU A 59 19.01 -10.33 2.12
N ASP A 60 19.36 -9.38 1.26
CA ASP A 60 20.26 -9.65 0.15
C ASP A 60 21.68 -9.90 0.68
N VAL A 61 22.32 -10.95 0.20
CA VAL A 61 23.71 -11.27 0.54
C VAL A 61 24.58 -10.90 -0.66
N GLU A 62 25.55 -10.05 -0.43
CA GLU A 62 26.46 -9.52 -1.47
C GLU A 62 27.24 -10.61 -2.21
N GLU A 63 27.42 -11.78 -1.60
CA GLU A 63 28.20 -12.90 -2.14
C GLU A 63 27.39 -13.86 -3.05
N GLY A 64 26.15 -13.53 -3.34
CA GLY A 64 25.25 -14.39 -4.12
C GLY A 64 24.58 -15.50 -3.30
N PHE A 65 23.70 -16.25 -3.94
CA PHE A 65 22.94 -17.31 -3.29
C PHE A 65 23.80 -18.56 -3.12
N ASN A 66 24.00 -18.96 -1.88
CA ASN A 66 24.73 -20.15 -1.46
C ASN A 66 23.83 -21.19 -0.75
N ALA A 67 22.56 -21.29 -1.15
CA ALA A 67 21.51 -22.11 -0.54
C ALA A 67 21.09 -21.68 0.89
N GLU A 68 21.44 -20.46 1.31
CA GLU A 68 21.05 -19.88 2.59
C GLU A 68 20.36 -18.53 2.34
N ILE A 69 19.24 -18.27 3.00
CA ILE A 69 18.55 -16.98 3.01
C ILE A 69 18.46 -16.51 4.47
N LYS A 70 18.99 -15.31 4.73
CA LYS A 70 18.90 -14.66 6.04
C LYS A 70 17.70 -13.72 6.08
N PHE A 71 17.00 -13.75 7.20
CA PHE A 71 15.87 -12.86 7.45
C PHE A 71 16.15 -11.95 8.62
N SER A 72 15.56 -10.75 8.57
CA SER A 72 15.41 -9.89 9.74
C SER A 72 13.93 -9.71 10.03
N GLU A 73 13.58 -9.63 11.30
CA GLU A 73 12.23 -9.46 11.79
C GLU A 73 12.11 -8.12 12.48
N THR A 74 11.00 -7.42 12.23
CA THR A 74 10.74 -6.11 12.85
C THR A 74 9.25 -5.98 13.14
N LEU A 75 8.93 -5.58 14.37
CA LEU A 75 7.58 -5.22 14.76
C LEU A 75 7.39 -3.72 14.61
N ILE A 76 6.52 -3.32 13.68
CA ILE A 76 6.23 -1.92 13.38
C ILE A 76 4.92 -1.56 14.08
N HIS A 77 4.99 -0.62 15.02
CA HIS A 77 3.81 -0.13 15.75
C HIS A 77 3.07 0.93 14.94
N HIS A 78 1.75 0.86 14.99
CA HIS A 78 0.84 1.90 14.48
C HIS A 78 -0.31 2.13 15.47
N LYS A 79 -0.53 3.38 15.85
CA LYS A 79 -1.68 3.78 16.62
C LYS A 79 -2.88 3.96 15.70
N ILE A 80 -3.95 3.24 15.98
CA ILE A 80 -5.17 3.23 15.16
C ILE A 80 -5.86 4.60 15.17
N GLU A 81 -6.17 5.09 13.98
CA GLU A 81 -6.94 6.30 13.73
C GLU A 81 -8.08 5.97 12.76
N THR A 82 -9.33 6.08 13.21
CA THR A 82 -10.49 5.68 12.38
C THR A 82 -11.40 6.84 11.98
N ASP A 83 -11.22 8.02 12.56
CA ASP A 83 -12.14 9.16 12.43
C ASP A 83 -12.24 9.73 11.00
N TYR A 84 -11.23 9.49 10.18
CA TYR A 84 -11.21 9.95 8.79
C TYR A 84 -11.87 8.98 7.81
N LEU A 85 -12.11 7.71 8.21
CA LEU A 85 -12.48 6.63 7.29
C LEU A 85 -13.90 6.81 6.70
N ASP A 86 -14.86 7.33 7.46
CA ASP A 86 -16.21 7.57 6.94
C ASP A 86 -16.17 8.55 5.76
N ASN A 87 -15.38 9.62 5.86
CA ASN A 87 -15.22 10.58 4.79
C ASN A 87 -14.51 9.97 3.58
N GLU A 88 -13.48 9.15 3.80
CA GLU A 88 -12.75 8.49 2.70
C GLU A 88 -13.65 7.48 1.98
N ILE A 89 -14.44 6.71 2.71
CA ILE A 89 -15.42 5.78 2.12
C ILE A 89 -16.45 6.56 1.29
N GLN A 90 -16.98 7.66 1.81
CA GLN A 90 -17.93 8.49 1.06
C GLN A 90 -17.30 9.06 -0.21
N ASN A 91 -16.08 9.57 -0.13
CA ASN A 91 -15.32 10.05 -1.30
C ASN A 91 -15.13 8.96 -2.37
N MET A 92 -14.86 7.73 -1.95
CA MET A 92 -14.76 6.58 -2.87
C MET A 92 -16.11 6.30 -3.56
N ILE A 93 -17.22 6.30 -2.80
CA ILE A 93 -18.57 6.09 -3.33
C ILE A 93 -18.92 7.19 -4.32
N ASP A 94 -18.68 8.45 -3.98
CA ASP A 94 -18.96 9.59 -4.84
C ASP A 94 -18.12 9.53 -6.13
N THR A 95 -16.87 9.09 -6.03
CA THR A 95 -15.99 8.91 -7.18
C THR A 95 -16.50 7.81 -8.12
N ILE A 96 -16.93 6.66 -7.58
CA ILE A 96 -17.47 5.54 -8.38
C ILE A 96 -18.78 5.93 -9.07
N ASN A 97 -19.62 6.72 -8.41
CA ASN A 97 -20.89 7.17 -8.95
C ASN A 97 -20.78 8.42 -9.85
N SER A 98 -19.60 8.99 -9.97
CA SER A 98 -19.35 10.17 -10.81
C SER A 98 -19.22 9.76 -12.28
N GLU A 99 -19.82 10.55 -13.18
CA GLU A 99 -19.59 10.41 -14.63
C GLU A 99 -18.20 10.93 -15.06
N LYS A 100 -17.53 11.69 -14.17
CA LYS A 100 -16.20 12.25 -14.44
C LYS A 100 -15.11 11.28 -14.04
N ILE A 101 -14.28 10.89 -14.99
CA ILE A 101 -13.09 10.08 -14.73
C ILE A 101 -12.09 10.92 -13.88
N PRO A 102 -11.65 10.43 -12.71
CA PRO A 102 -10.66 11.13 -11.89
C PRO A 102 -9.34 11.36 -12.63
N GLU A 103 -8.69 12.48 -12.33
CA GLU A 103 -7.35 12.72 -12.86
C GLU A 103 -6.36 11.66 -12.36
N SER A 104 -5.53 11.17 -13.26
CA SER A 104 -4.50 10.21 -12.90
C SER A 104 -3.42 10.85 -12.01
N ASN A 105 -2.99 10.14 -10.98
CA ASN A 105 -1.86 10.59 -10.17
C ASN A 105 -0.61 10.80 -11.04
N LYS A 106 0.04 11.96 -10.89
CA LYS A 106 1.22 12.34 -11.69
C LYS A 106 2.40 11.37 -11.53
N SER A 107 2.52 10.73 -10.38
CA SER A 107 3.56 9.72 -10.10
C SER A 107 3.17 8.29 -10.50
N CYS A 108 1.96 8.08 -11.01
CA CYS A 108 1.47 6.75 -11.40
C CYS A 108 2.15 6.26 -12.68
N LYS A 109 3.05 5.30 -12.55
CA LYS A 109 3.78 4.69 -13.68
C LYS A 109 2.86 3.97 -14.67
N ASN A 110 1.82 3.29 -14.16
CA ASN A 110 0.83 2.60 -15.01
C ASN A 110 0.04 3.59 -15.85
N CYS A 111 -0.38 4.73 -15.26
CA CYS A 111 -1.07 5.78 -16.00
C CYS A 111 -0.15 6.46 -17.02
N ALA A 112 1.12 6.63 -16.72
CA ALA A 112 2.10 7.16 -17.67
C ALA A 112 2.27 6.20 -18.87
N TYR A 113 2.40 4.90 -18.59
CA TYR A 113 2.49 3.87 -19.62
C TYR A 113 1.25 3.85 -20.51
N ALA A 114 0.04 3.86 -19.93
CA ALA A 114 -1.21 3.85 -20.67
C ALA A 114 -1.33 5.07 -21.62
N ARG A 115 -0.95 6.26 -21.14
CA ARG A 115 -0.93 7.47 -21.98
C ARG A 115 0.08 7.37 -23.14
N GLN A 116 1.28 6.87 -22.87
CA GLN A 116 2.30 6.70 -23.92
C GLN A 116 1.86 5.65 -24.94
N ARG A 117 1.27 4.55 -24.48
CA ARG A 117 0.79 3.49 -25.37
C ARG A 117 -0.30 3.98 -26.29
N SER A 118 -1.30 4.73 -25.80
CA SER A 118 -2.37 5.27 -26.63
C SER A 118 -1.88 6.24 -27.72
N VAL A 119 -0.80 6.99 -27.46
CA VAL A 119 -0.15 7.85 -28.46
C VAL A 119 0.47 7.00 -29.57
N ILE A 120 1.20 5.92 -29.20
CA ILE A 120 1.83 5.02 -30.18
C ILE A 120 0.77 4.35 -31.06
N ASP A 121 -0.32 3.86 -30.45
CA ASP A 121 -1.40 3.21 -31.19
C ASP A 121 -2.05 4.19 -32.20
N SER A 122 -2.32 5.43 -31.79
CA SER A 122 -2.88 6.44 -32.69
C SER A 122 -1.93 6.85 -33.83
N LEU A 123 -0.61 6.76 -33.64
CA LEU A 123 0.38 6.98 -34.71
C LEU A 123 0.50 5.78 -35.66
N GLY A 124 0.26 4.57 -35.18
CA GLY A 124 0.21 3.35 -36.00
C GLY A 124 -0.92 3.40 -37.02
N ASP A 125 -2.10 3.79 -36.61
CA ASP A 125 -3.30 3.92 -37.47
C ASP A 125 -3.14 4.96 -38.61
N LEU A 126 -2.21 5.89 -38.49
CA LEU A 126 -1.91 6.89 -39.51
C LEU A 126 -1.00 6.35 -40.64
N ASN A 127 -0.29 5.25 -40.40
CA ASN A 127 0.63 4.66 -41.38
C ASN A 127 -0.01 3.54 -42.23
N GLU A 128 -1.26 3.15 -41.94
CA GLU A 128 -2.00 2.12 -42.68
C GLU A 128 -2.99 2.71 -43.71
N LYS A 129 -2.93 4.00 -44.02
CA LYS A 129 -3.69 4.70 -45.05
C LYS A 129 -2.78 5.20 -46.15
#